data_9aad727efd315b6853056a7a44270cec
#
_entry.id   9aad727efd315b6853056a7a44270cec
#
_cell.length_a   1.000
_cell.length_b   1.000
_cell.length_c   1.000
_cell.angle_alpha   90.00
_cell.angle_beta   90.00
_cell.angle_gamma   90.00
#
_symmetry.space_group_name_H-M   'P 1'
#
loop_
_entity.id
_entity.type
_entity.pdbx_description
1 polymer ?
#
loop_
_entity_poly.entity_id
_entity_poly.type
_entity_poly.pdbx_seq_one_letter_code
_entity_poly.pdbx_strand_id
1 'polypeptide(L)'
;MKKVRIGSGAGYAGDRIEPAVDLMLNGNIDYIVFECLAERTIAIAQQEKLKDPNKGYNGLLEYRFEKILPICSEKKIKVITNMGAANPLSAIKKIKSMAESMGIKNLKLAAVLGDDISEHLGKYLDRDILELGMPLKNIEDKLNICKCIFRC
;
A
#
# COMPACT_ATOMS: atom_id res chain seq x y z
N MET A 1 4.08 -31.65 1.64
CA MET A 1 4.15 -30.19 1.39
C MET A 1 3.00 -29.51 2.09
N LYS A 2 3.24 -28.36 2.75
CA LYS A 2 2.17 -27.55 3.36
C LYS A 2 1.46 -26.77 2.24
N LYS A 3 0.15 -26.95 2.11
CA LYS A 3 -0.67 -26.24 1.13
C LYS A 3 -1.02 -24.84 1.71
N VAL A 4 -0.86 -23.78 0.91
CA VAL A 4 -1.24 -22.40 1.24
C VAL A 4 -2.29 -21.93 0.23
N ARG A 5 -3.35 -21.28 0.72
CA ARG A 5 -4.40 -20.68 -0.10
C ARG A 5 -4.32 -19.16 -0.02
N ILE A 6 -4.17 -18.53 -1.17
CA ILE A 6 -4.05 -17.06 -1.29
C ILE A 6 -5.23 -16.55 -2.09
N GLY A 7 -5.97 -15.59 -1.53
CA GLY A 7 -7.06 -14.91 -2.20
C GLY A 7 -6.64 -13.54 -2.74
N SER A 8 -7.24 -13.11 -3.84
CA SER A 8 -7.13 -11.74 -4.34
C SER A 8 -8.27 -10.90 -3.78
N GLY A 9 -7.95 -9.84 -3.05
CA GLY A 9 -8.92 -8.92 -2.46
C GLY A 9 -9.15 -7.66 -3.29
N ALA A 10 -8.18 -7.27 -4.10
CA ALA A 10 -8.27 -6.16 -5.05
C ALA A 10 -7.19 -6.28 -6.11
N GLY A 11 -7.49 -5.82 -7.32
CA GLY A 11 -6.56 -5.69 -8.45
C GLY A 11 -6.34 -4.23 -8.88
N TYR A 12 -6.99 -3.26 -8.24
CA TYR A 12 -6.73 -1.83 -8.43
C TYR A 12 -7.22 -1.01 -7.21
N ALA A 13 -6.81 0.25 -7.13
CA ALA A 13 -7.06 1.13 -5.99
C ALA A 13 -8.54 1.31 -5.61
N GLY A 14 -9.44 1.28 -6.58
CA GLY A 14 -10.87 1.52 -6.43
C GLY A 14 -11.76 0.28 -6.37
N ASP A 15 -11.20 -0.93 -6.27
CA ASP A 15 -11.98 -2.16 -6.22
C ASP A 15 -12.97 -2.21 -5.05
N ARG A 16 -14.09 -2.91 -5.29
CA ARG A 16 -15.10 -3.17 -4.28
C ARG A 16 -14.54 -4.10 -3.20
N ILE A 17 -15.01 -3.92 -1.97
CA ILE A 17 -14.56 -4.75 -0.84
C ILE A 17 -15.42 -6.01 -0.65
N GLU A 18 -16.65 -6.03 -1.13
CA GLU A 18 -17.62 -7.11 -0.86
C GLU A 18 -17.13 -8.48 -1.35
N PRO A 19 -16.56 -8.62 -2.58
CA PRO A 19 -16.00 -9.90 -3.01
C PRO A 19 -14.84 -10.39 -2.15
N ALA A 20 -14.02 -9.45 -1.64
CA ALA A 20 -12.93 -9.80 -0.72
C ALA A 20 -13.47 -10.30 0.62
N VAL A 21 -14.50 -9.65 1.16
CA VAL A 21 -15.19 -10.08 2.39
C VAL A 21 -15.79 -11.47 2.22
N ASP A 22 -16.50 -11.71 1.12
CA ASP A 22 -17.08 -13.03 0.82
C ASP A 22 -16.00 -14.11 0.73
N LEU A 23 -14.91 -13.84 0.01
CA LEU A 23 -13.77 -14.74 -0.11
C LEU A 23 -13.12 -15.04 1.25
N MET A 24 -12.99 -14.05 2.13
CA MET A 24 -12.45 -14.22 3.48
C MET A 24 -13.38 -15.07 4.36
N LEU A 25 -14.69 -14.89 4.21
CA LEU A 25 -15.68 -15.66 4.99
C LEU A 25 -15.80 -17.10 4.51
N ASN A 26 -15.82 -17.34 3.22
CA ASN A 26 -16.23 -18.60 2.60
C ASN A 26 -15.11 -19.33 1.83
N GLY A 27 -14.03 -18.64 1.45
CA GLY A 27 -12.98 -19.19 0.58
C GLY A 27 -11.94 -20.08 1.26
N ASN A 28 -11.97 -20.21 2.59
CA ASN A 28 -11.00 -21.00 3.36
C ASN A 28 -9.54 -20.65 2.98
N ILE A 29 -9.21 -19.35 2.97
CA ILE A 29 -7.91 -18.81 2.59
C ILE A 29 -7.02 -18.56 3.80
N ASP A 30 -5.70 -18.65 3.62
CA ASP A 30 -4.69 -18.34 4.64
C ASP A 30 -4.22 -16.88 4.53
N TYR A 31 -4.24 -16.33 3.31
CA TYR A 31 -3.79 -14.97 2.98
C TYR A 31 -4.76 -14.31 2.04
N ILE A 32 -4.90 -12.98 2.17
CA ILE A 32 -5.57 -12.14 1.17
C ILE A 32 -4.63 -11.01 0.76
N VAL A 33 -4.59 -10.74 -0.55
CA VAL A 33 -3.72 -9.71 -1.14
C VAL A 33 -4.58 -8.59 -1.71
N PHE A 34 -4.28 -7.35 -1.33
CA PHE A 34 -4.87 -6.17 -1.94
C PHE A 34 -3.79 -5.44 -2.72
N GLU A 35 -3.82 -5.57 -4.03
CA GLU A 35 -2.99 -4.80 -4.95
C GLU A 35 -3.76 -3.52 -5.32
N CYS A 36 -3.27 -2.36 -4.90
CA CYS A 36 -3.98 -1.08 -4.98
C CYS A 36 -3.07 0.07 -5.40
N LEU A 37 -1.90 -0.23 -5.99
CA LEU A 37 -0.91 0.78 -6.30
C LEU A 37 -0.55 0.76 -7.79
N ALA A 38 -0.59 1.96 -8.39
CA ALA A 38 -0.10 2.23 -9.73
C ALA A 38 0.59 3.61 -9.73
N GLU A 39 1.26 3.97 -10.81
CA GLU A 39 2.00 5.22 -10.94
C GLU A 39 1.14 6.45 -10.59
N ARG A 40 -0.08 6.48 -11.09
CA ARG A 40 -1.03 7.55 -10.77
C ARG A 40 -1.40 7.59 -9.30
N THR A 41 -1.68 6.46 -8.69
CA THR A 41 -2.14 6.40 -7.30
C THR A 41 -1.03 6.69 -6.31
N ILE A 42 0.22 6.29 -6.60
CA ILE A 42 1.38 6.68 -5.78
C ILE A 42 1.66 8.18 -5.86
N ALA A 43 1.51 8.79 -7.05
CA ALA A 43 1.68 10.24 -7.22
C ALA A 43 0.64 11.03 -6.43
N ILE A 44 -0.63 10.62 -6.45
CA ILE A 44 -1.70 11.22 -5.65
C ILE A 44 -1.39 11.09 -4.15
N ALA A 45 -1.03 9.90 -3.71
CA ALA A 45 -0.69 9.64 -2.31
C ALA A 45 0.49 10.50 -1.84
N GLN A 46 1.50 10.69 -2.68
CA GLN A 46 2.63 11.56 -2.36
C GLN A 46 2.20 13.03 -2.24
N GLN A 47 1.34 13.51 -3.12
CA GLN A 47 0.80 14.88 -3.01
C GLN A 47 -0.01 15.08 -1.72
N GLU A 48 -0.75 14.05 -1.29
CA GLU A 48 -1.46 14.07 0.00
C GLU A 48 -0.48 14.10 1.18
N LYS A 49 0.58 13.29 1.13
CA LYS A 49 1.64 13.27 2.17
C LYS A 49 2.36 14.61 2.29
N LEU A 50 2.60 15.30 1.17
CA LEU A 50 3.23 16.63 1.18
C LEU A 50 2.34 17.68 1.82
N LYS A 51 1.01 17.55 1.74
CA LYS A 51 0.05 18.46 2.38
C LYS A 51 -0.18 18.11 3.86
N ASP A 52 -0.21 16.84 4.19
CA ASP A 52 -0.38 16.32 5.54
C ASP A 52 0.51 15.09 5.74
N PRO A 53 1.56 15.19 6.59
CA PRO A 53 2.47 14.07 6.86
C PRO A 53 1.82 12.80 7.42
N ASN A 54 0.58 12.89 7.91
CA ASN A 54 -0.18 11.74 8.39
C ASN A 54 -1.01 11.05 7.29
N LYS A 55 -1.06 11.62 6.10
CA LYS A 55 -1.72 11.08 4.90
C LYS A 55 -0.69 10.44 3.95
N GLY A 56 -1.12 10.07 2.75
CA GLY A 56 -0.26 9.50 1.73
C GLY A 56 -0.37 7.97 1.63
N TYR A 57 -1.44 7.40 2.12
CA TYR A 57 -1.85 6.02 1.90
C TYR A 57 -3.16 5.97 1.08
N ASN A 58 -3.54 4.79 0.60
CA ASN A 58 -4.76 4.63 -0.21
C ASN A 58 -6.01 5.16 0.52
N GLY A 59 -6.80 6.01 -0.14
CA GLY A 59 -7.98 6.65 0.46
C GLY A 59 -9.08 5.68 0.91
N LEU A 60 -9.10 4.44 0.39
CA LEU A 60 -10.03 3.40 0.82
C LEU A 60 -9.47 2.50 1.94
N LEU A 61 -8.25 2.76 2.44
CA LEU A 61 -7.62 1.94 3.45
C LEU A 61 -8.49 1.78 4.70
N GLU A 62 -8.99 2.90 5.24
CA GLU A 62 -9.81 2.89 6.44
C GLU A 62 -11.10 2.11 6.22
N TYR A 63 -11.83 2.41 5.16
CA TYR A 63 -13.07 1.73 4.81
C TYR A 63 -12.89 0.21 4.64
N ARG A 64 -11.83 -0.21 3.95
CA ARG A 64 -11.53 -1.64 3.75
C ARG A 64 -11.15 -2.32 5.06
N PHE A 65 -10.26 -1.72 5.84
CA PHE A 65 -9.81 -2.32 7.10
C PHE A 65 -10.92 -2.35 8.16
N GLU A 66 -11.87 -1.42 8.14
CA GLU A 66 -13.07 -1.50 8.97
C GLU A 66 -13.85 -2.82 8.73
N LYS A 67 -13.96 -3.24 7.48
CA LYS A 67 -14.68 -4.47 7.11
C LYS A 67 -13.90 -5.74 7.38
N ILE A 68 -12.58 -5.74 7.17
CA ILE A 68 -11.80 -6.97 7.17
C ILE A 68 -11.08 -7.25 8.50
N LEU A 69 -10.79 -6.26 9.33
CA LEU A 69 -10.07 -6.46 10.59
C LEU A 69 -10.76 -7.48 11.53
N PRO A 70 -12.08 -7.43 11.73
CA PRO A 70 -12.77 -8.43 12.56
C PRO A 70 -12.59 -9.85 12.00
N ILE A 71 -12.74 -10.01 10.67
CA ILE A 71 -12.62 -11.30 9.99
C ILE A 71 -11.18 -11.83 10.09
N CYS A 72 -10.19 -10.96 9.90
CA CYS A 72 -8.77 -11.32 10.05
C CYS A 72 -8.48 -11.81 11.46
N SER A 73 -9.02 -11.14 12.48
CA SER A 73 -8.83 -11.50 13.87
C SER A 73 -9.44 -12.86 14.20
N GLU A 74 -10.67 -13.10 13.74
CA GLU A 74 -11.41 -14.34 13.99
C GLU A 74 -10.80 -15.52 13.22
N LYS A 75 -10.66 -15.38 11.91
CA LYS A 75 -10.23 -16.47 11.01
C LYS A 75 -8.71 -16.62 10.86
N LYS A 76 -7.93 -15.74 11.48
CA LYS A 76 -6.45 -15.73 11.41
C LYS A 76 -5.91 -15.56 9.98
N ILE A 77 -6.67 -14.92 9.10
CA ILE A 77 -6.25 -14.58 7.73
C ILE A 77 -5.23 -13.45 7.79
N LYS A 78 -4.15 -13.60 7.05
CA LYS A 78 -3.10 -12.57 6.93
C LYS A 78 -3.37 -11.69 5.72
N VAL A 79 -3.23 -10.38 5.90
CA VAL A 79 -3.38 -9.39 4.82
C VAL A 79 -2.01 -8.97 4.33
N ILE A 80 -1.84 -8.96 3.02
CA ILE A 80 -0.69 -8.37 2.33
C ILE A 80 -1.23 -7.27 1.42
N THR A 81 -0.64 -6.08 1.51
CA THR A 81 -1.14 -4.97 0.69
C THR A 81 -0.10 -3.89 0.46
N ASN A 82 -0.20 -3.21 -0.67
CA ASN A 82 0.54 -2.00 -1.00
C ASN A 82 -0.30 -0.71 -0.80
N MET A 83 -1.43 -0.80 -0.07
CA MET A 83 -2.25 0.38 0.27
C MET A 83 -1.53 1.44 1.12
N GLY A 84 -0.37 1.11 1.69
CA GLY A 84 0.50 2.08 2.37
C GLY A 84 1.01 3.18 1.44
N ALA A 85 1.06 2.93 0.14
CA ALA A 85 1.43 3.86 -0.92
C ALA A 85 2.70 4.67 -0.59
N ALA A 86 2.59 6.00 -0.46
CA ALA A 86 3.71 6.88 -0.14
C ALA A 86 4.03 6.95 1.37
N ASN A 87 3.16 6.41 2.24
CA ASN A 87 3.30 6.53 3.69
C ASN A 87 2.86 5.27 4.44
N PRO A 88 3.56 4.14 4.27
CA PRO A 88 3.20 2.88 4.93
C PRO A 88 3.26 2.95 6.46
N LEU A 89 4.08 3.82 7.04
CA LEU A 89 4.13 4.00 8.49
C LEU A 89 2.87 4.66 9.03
N SER A 90 2.34 5.69 8.36
CA SER A 90 1.06 6.30 8.76
C SER A 90 -0.11 5.34 8.52
N ALA A 91 -0.08 4.55 7.45
CA ALA A 91 -1.06 3.49 7.21
C ALA A 91 -1.11 2.49 8.38
N ILE A 92 0.04 2.01 8.85
CA ILE A 92 0.12 1.09 10.00
C ILE A 92 -0.41 1.74 11.28
N LYS A 93 -0.02 2.98 11.58
CA LYS A 93 -0.53 3.71 12.75
C LYS A 93 -2.05 3.79 12.73
N LYS A 94 -2.62 4.08 11.55
CA LYS A 94 -4.07 4.16 11.36
C LYS A 94 -4.75 2.81 11.57
N ILE A 95 -4.25 1.73 10.95
CA ILE A 95 -4.79 0.38 11.12
C ILE A 95 -4.71 -0.05 12.59
N LYS A 96 -3.60 0.25 13.28
CA LYS A 96 -3.43 -0.04 14.70
C LYS A 96 -4.52 0.64 15.53
N SER A 97 -4.72 1.94 15.35
CA SER A 97 -5.75 2.72 16.03
C SER A 97 -7.16 2.17 15.79
N MET A 98 -7.46 1.76 14.54
CA MET A 98 -8.75 1.13 14.20
C MET A 98 -8.93 -0.20 14.93
N ALA A 99 -7.90 -1.05 14.96
CA ALA A 99 -7.96 -2.33 15.66
C ALA A 99 -8.17 -2.14 17.17
N GLU A 100 -7.49 -1.18 17.77
CA GLU A 100 -7.65 -0.81 19.19
C GLU A 100 -9.07 -0.35 19.49
N SER A 101 -9.65 0.51 18.64
CA SER A 101 -11.05 0.98 18.79
C SER A 101 -12.08 -0.15 18.65
N MET A 102 -11.77 -1.19 17.88
CA MET A 102 -12.59 -2.40 17.73
C MET A 102 -12.34 -3.44 18.83
N GLY A 103 -11.46 -3.18 19.79
CA GLY A 103 -11.11 -4.13 20.84
C GLY A 103 -10.27 -5.32 20.37
N ILE A 104 -9.69 -5.26 19.15
CA ILE A 104 -8.87 -6.32 18.59
C ILE A 104 -7.47 -6.26 19.23
N LYS A 105 -7.15 -7.30 20.01
CA LYS A 105 -5.87 -7.43 20.69
C LYS A 105 -4.88 -8.29 19.90
N ASN A 106 -3.59 -8.10 20.16
CA ASN A 106 -2.49 -8.92 19.60
C ASN A 106 -2.38 -8.88 18.06
N LEU A 107 -2.85 -7.80 17.41
CA LEU A 107 -2.63 -7.61 15.98
C LEU A 107 -1.14 -7.36 15.71
N LYS A 108 -0.57 -8.18 14.82
CA LYS A 108 0.81 -8.00 14.34
C LYS A 108 0.77 -7.22 13.03
N LEU A 109 1.43 -6.08 12.99
CA LEU A 109 1.56 -5.23 11.82
C LEU A 109 3.02 -5.10 11.43
N ALA A 110 3.30 -5.09 10.13
CA ALA A 110 4.63 -4.85 9.59
C ALA A 110 4.55 -3.93 8.37
N ALA A 111 5.51 -3.01 8.24
CA ALA A 111 5.73 -2.25 7.02
C ALA A 111 7.03 -2.70 6.37
N VAL A 112 7.02 -2.82 5.05
CA VAL A 112 8.23 -2.96 4.24
C VAL A 112 8.55 -1.57 3.70
N LEU A 113 9.78 -1.11 3.93
CA LEU A 113 10.28 0.21 3.55
C LEU A 113 11.53 0.03 2.67
N GLY A 114 11.92 1.12 1.99
CA GLY A 114 13.17 1.16 1.22
C GLY A 114 12.96 1.30 -0.30
N ASP A 115 11.72 1.44 -0.74
CA ASP A 115 11.37 1.71 -2.14
C ASP A 115 11.41 3.21 -2.51
N ASP A 116 11.43 4.10 -1.52
CA ASP A 116 11.58 5.55 -1.73
C ASP A 116 13.07 5.90 -1.85
N ILE A 117 13.48 6.33 -3.05
CA ILE A 117 14.86 6.71 -3.36
C ILE A 117 15.02 8.23 -3.52
N SER A 118 14.05 9.01 -3.09
CA SER A 118 14.05 10.49 -3.25
C SER A 118 15.31 11.14 -2.67
N GLU A 119 15.80 10.65 -1.52
CA GLU A 119 17.03 11.15 -0.90
C GLU A 119 18.31 10.81 -1.71
N HIS A 120 18.23 9.87 -2.64
CA HIS A 120 19.33 9.45 -3.48
C HIS A 120 19.24 10.00 -4.92
N LEU A 121 18.25 10.83 -5.20
CA LEU A 121 17.96 11.34 -6.54
C LEU A 121 19.17 12.01 -7.18
N GLY A 122 19.97 12.75 -6.40
CA GLY A 122 21.18 13.41 -6.87
C GLY A 122 22.17 12.50 -7.62
N LYS A 123 22.16 11.19 -7.35
CA LYS A 123 23.03 10.21 -8.05
C LYS A 123 22.53 9.88 -9.46
N TYR A 124 21.33 10.27 -9.81
CA TYR A 124 20.66 9.90 -11.05
C TYR A 124 20.33 11.08 -11.95
N LEU A 125 20.64 12.30 -11.53
CA LEU A 125 20.26 13.54 -12.23
C LEU A 125 20.79 13.61 -13.67
N ASP A 126 21.96 13.07 -13.94
CA ASP A 126 22.55 13.05 -15.28
C ASP A 126 22.12 11.84 -16.15
N ARG A 127 21.25 10.97 -15.61
CA ARG A 127 20.70 9.86 -16.38
C ARG A 127 19.53 10.30 -17.23
N ASP A 128 19.48 9.79 -18.45
CA ASP A 128 18.37 10.05 -19.36
C ASP A 128 17.10 9.33 -18.91
N ILE A 129 15.99 10.05 -19.00
CA ILE A 129 14.64 9.49 -18.87
C ILE A 129 14.31 8.87 -20.23
N LEU A 130 14.10 7.56 -20.26
CA LEU A 130 13.91 6.82 -21.51
C LEU A 130 12.75 7.36 -22.36
N GLU A 131 11.65 7.73 -21.74
CA GLU A 131 10.45 8.23 -22.41
C GLU A 131 10.59 9.65 -22.96
N LEU A 132 11.51 10.44 -22.38
CA LEU A 132 11.68 11.86 -22.74
C LEU A 132 12.95 12.14 -23.52
N GLY A 133 13.92 11.20 -23.52
CA GLY A 133 15.21 11.37 -24.18
C GLY A 133 16.02 12.56 -23.64
N MET A 134 15.83 12.92 -22.37
CA MET A 134 16.55 14.02 -21.71
C MET A 134 16.99 13.62 -20.30
N PRO A 135 18.05 14.25 -19.76
CA PRO A 135 18.50 14.02 -18.39
C PRO A 135 17.45 14.38 -17.34
N LEU A 136 17.40 13.59 -16.26
CA LEU A 136 16.48 13.76 -15.15
C LEU A 136 16.56 15.16 -14.50
N LYS A 137 17.75 15.76 -14.45
CA LYS A 137 17.97 17.13 -13.95
C LYS A 137 17.10 18.20 -14.63
N ASN A 138 16.69 17.96 -15.87
CA ASN A 138 15.88 18.94 -16.62
C ASN A 138 14.44 19.05 -16.10
N ILE A 139 14.01 18.11 -15.25
CA ILE A 139 12.66 18.10 -14.65
C ILE A 139 12.70 17.89 -13.13
N GLU A 140 13.87 18.09 -12.50
CA GLU A 140 14.06 17.87 -11.06
C GLU A 140 13.05 18.66 -10.22
N ASP A 141 12.76 19.89 -10.60
CA ASP A 141 11.79 20.77 -9.95
C ASP A 141 10.34 20.27 -10.03
N LYS A 142 10.05 19.35 -10.92
CA LYS A 142 8.72 18.72 -11.12
C LYS A 142 8.56 17.38 -10.44
N LEU A 143 9.65 16.83 -9.87
CA LEU A 143 9.62 15.52 -9.23
C LEU A 143 9.03 15.62 -7.82
N ASN A 144 7.89 14.97 -7.61
CA ASN A 144 7.25 14.90 -6.31
C ASN A 144 7.56 13.60 -5.56
N ILE A 145 7.97 12.57 -6.28
CA ILE A 145 8.31 11.26 -5.72
C ILE A 145 9.26 10.52 -6.65
N CYS A 146 10.23 9.84 -6.09
CA CYS A 146 11.09 8.91 -6.80
C CYS A 146 11.09 7.56 -6.07
N LYS A 147 10.47 6.56 -6.67
CA LYS A 147 10.41 5.20 -6.12
C LYS A 147 11.06 4.21 -7.07
N CYS A 148 11.80 3.28 -6.48
CA CYS A 148 12.32 2.14 -7.21
C CYS A 148 11.20 1.11 -7.39
N ILE A 149 10.74 0.90 -8.62
CA ILE A 149 9.81 -0.16 -8.96
C ILE A 149 10.65 -1.34 -9.45
N PHE A 150 10.80 -2.35 -8.60
CA PHE A 150 11.37 -3.61 -9.04
C PHE A 150 10.32 -4.36 -9.86
N ARG A 151 10.56 -4.50 -11.17
CA ARG A 151 9.86 -5.52 -11.94
C ARG A 151 10.53 -6.86 -11.63
N CYS A 152 9.80 -7.74 -10.93
CA CYS A 152 10.17 -9.14 -10.82
C CYS A 152 9.92 -9.86 -12.14
#